data_47f97f007e40fc6d9b75eb31d940dbd6
#
_entry.id   47f97f007e40fc6d9b75eb31d940dbd6
#
_cell.length_a   1.000
_cell.length_b   1.000
_cell.length_c   1.000
_cell.angle_alpha   90.00
_cell.angle_beta   90.00
_cell.angle_gamma   90.00
#
_symmetry.space_group_name_H-M   'P 1'
#
loop_
_entity.id
_entity.type
_entity.pdbx_description
1 polymer ?
#
loop_
_entity_poly.entity_id
_entity_poly.type
_entity_poly.pdbx_seq_one_letter_code
_entity_poly.pdbx_strand_id
1 'polypeptide(L)'
;AGCSENEEDYPKGQRPAGIESVRKVACIGNSITYGARQFLNDREKECYPALLGNMLGEGFEVANFGCSGTTLLKNSPYWNTKEYTNAKAFLPNIVIVKLGSNDSKSGNWSSHGSEFESDLTDLVLSLRSLSTRPRVFLCTPAIAYSNSFGIDDGIITSEIIPAIQRVAEAQNLTVIDLHTALRGYGDLFLDGVHPGLEGNRVIATIIYDVLAKEYS
;
A
#
# COMPACT_ATOMS: atom_id res chain seq x y z
N ALA A 1 8.77 -3.99 23.04
CA ALA A 1 10.00 -3.39 23.53
C ALA A 1 10.56 -2.57 22.37
N GLY A 2 10.39 -1.26 22.42
CA GLY A 2 10.96 -0.34 21.45
C GLY A 2 12.42 -0.12 21.76
N CYS A 3 13.29 -0.36 20.82
CA CYS A 3 14.64 0.19 20.85
C CYS A 3 14.55 1.60 20.26
N SER A 4 14.58 2.60 21.10
CA SER A 4 14.93 3.96 20.73
C SER A 4 16.43 3.97 20.44
N GLU A 5 16.83 3.95 19.19
CA GLU A 5 18.19 4.33 18.85
C GLU A 5 18.28 5.86 18.90
N ASN A 6 19.17 6.35 19.71
CA ASN A 6 19.47 7.75 19.88
C ASN A 6 19.89 8.33 18.52
N GLU A 7 19.21 9.37 18.07
CA GLU A 7 19.80 10.28 17.10
C GLU A 7 21.08 10.86 17.73
N GLU A 8 22.23 10.36 17.31
CA GLU A 8 23.48 10.99 17.64
C GLU A 8 23.47 12.39 17.01
N ASP A 9 23.48 13.38 17.86
CA ASP A 9 23.47 14.79 17.53
C ASP A 9 24.84 15.18 16.92
N TYR A 10 24.99 14.93 15.62
CA TYR A 10 26.16 15.39 14.89
C TYR A 10 26.05 16.88 14.60
N PRO A 11 27.12 17.68 14.88
CA PRO A 11 27.14 19.09 14.54
C PRO A 11 26.83 19.30 13.04
N LYS A 12 25.93 20.24 12.72
CA LYS A 12 25.59 20.58 11.34
C LYS A 12 26.88 20.88 10.57
N GLY A 13 27.25 19.97 9.67
CA GLY A 13 28.42 20.11 8.80
C GLY A 13 29.41 18.94 8.80
N GLN A 14 29.23 17.93 9.68
CA GLN A 14 30.15 16.78 9.76
C GLN A 14 29.41 15.44 9.64
N ARG A 15 28.61 15.25 8.57
CA ARG A 15 28.21 13.89 8.17
C ARG A 15 29.35 13.27 7.37
N PRO A 16 29.78 12.04 7.69
CA PRO A 16 30.71 11.32 6.84
C PRO A 16 30.15 11.25 5.42
N ALA A 17 30.96 11.53 4.43
CA ALA A 17 30.58 11.39 3.03
C ALA A 17 30.14 9.94 2.79
N GLY A 18 28.85 9.74 2.40
CA GLY A 18 28.31 8.42 2.03
C GLY A 18 27.08 7.95 2.76
N ILE A 19 26.59 8.59 3.83
CA ILE A 19 25.31 8.23 4.45
C ILE A 19 24.23 9.13 3.84
N GLU A 20 23.65 8.69 2.73
CA GLU A 20 22.36 9.22 2.28
C GLU A 20 21.33 8.91 3.37
N SER A 21 20.46 9.87 3.68
CA SER A 21 19.36 9.66 4.62
C SER A 21 18.48 8.52 4.12
N VAL A 22 18.23 7.51 4.97
CA VAL A 22 17.33 6.39 4.66
C VAL A 22 15.93 6.94 4.33
N ARG A 23 15.35 6.49 3.20
CA ARG A 23 13.98 6.82 2.82
C ARG A 23 13.00 5.84 3.47
N LYS A 24 12.05 6.37 4.20
CA LYS A 24 11.01 5.58 4.85
C LYS A 24 9.83 5.37 3.91
N VAL A 25 9.46 4.12 3.69
CA VAL A 25 8.34 3.72 2.84
C VAL A 25 7.25 3.10 3.70
N ALA A 26 6.07 3.72 3.74
CA ALA A 26 4.90 3.18 4.41
C ALA A 26 3.99 2.46 3.41
N CYS A 27 3.73 1.17 3.64
CA CYS A 27 2.76 0.40 2.88
C CYS A 27 1.42 0.40 3.62
N ILE A 28 0.45 1.13 3.11
CA ILE A 28 -0.92 1.22 3.59
C ILE A 28 -1.79 0.28 2.75
N GLY A 29 -2.60 -0.53 3.40
CA GLY A 29 -3.48 -1.44 2.69
C GLY A 29 -4.31 -2.34 3.58
N ASN A 30 -4.95 -3.33 2.94
CA ASN A 30 -5.81 -4.32 3.57
C ASN A 30 -5.07 -5.66 3.84
N SER A 31 -5.79 -6.78 3.75
CA SER A 31 -5.25 -8.11 4.05
C SER A 31 -4.08 -8.53 3.16
N ILE A 32 -4.02 -8.10 1.89
CA ILE A 32 -2.89 -8.43 1.02
C ILE A 32 -1.62 -7.69 1.48
N THR A 33 -1.74 -6.44 1.87
CA THR A 33 -0.62 -5.68 2.45
C THR A 33 -0.21 -6.27 3.80
N TYR A 34 -1.18 -6.59 4.66
CA TYR A 34 -0.93 -7.24 5.94
C TYR A 34 -0.16 -8.54 5.76
N GLY A 35 -0.49 -9.34 4.74
CA GLY A 35 0.03 -10.67 4.49
C GLY A 35 -0.87 -11.74 5.10
N ALA A 36 -1.80 -12.29 4.31
CA ALA A 36 -2.79 -13.27 4.77
C ALA A 36 -2.11 -14.53 5.33
N ARG A 37 -2.19 -14.73 6.63
CA ARG A 37 -1.45 -15.79 7.38
C ARG A 37 -1.74 -17.20 6.90
N GLN A 38 -2.94 -17.46 6.39
CA GLN A 38 -3.33 -18.79 5.94
C GLN A 38 -2.51 -19.30 4.75
N PHE A 39 -1.83 -18.42 4.03
CA PHE A 39 -1.06 -18.77 2.84
C PHE A 39 0.43 -18.47 2.96
N LEU A 40 0.88 -17.96 4.10
CA LEU A 40 2.27 -17.61 4.37
C LEU A 40 2.78 -18.37 5.59
N ASN A 41 4.00 -18.91 5.51
CA ASN A 41 4.66 -19.56 6.63
C ASN A 41 5.17 -18.54 7.64
N ASP A 42 5.71 -17.43 7.16
CA ASP A 42 6.20 -16.32 7.97
C ASP A 42 5.75 -15.00 7.32
N ARG A 43 4.62 -14.49 7.80
CA ARG A 43 4.02 -13.25 7.30
C ARG A 43 5.02 -12.08 7.30
N GLU A 44 5.82 -11.95 8.35
CA GLU A 44 6.71 -10.81 8.52
C GLU A 44 7.86 -10.79 7.50
N LYS A 45 8.17 -11.93 6.90
CA LYS A 45 9.21 -12.07 5.87
C LYS A 45 8.65 -12.24 4.46
N GLU A 46 7.43 -12.73 4.33
CA GLU A 46 6.86 -13.18 3.06
C GLU A 46 5.78 -12.26 2.49
N CYS A 47 5.26 -11.30 3.27
CA CYS A 47 4.37 -10.26 2.75
C CYS A 47 5.11 -9.35 1.76
N TYR A 48 4.38 -8.75 0.82
CA TYR A 48 5.04 -7.93 -0.20
C TYR A 48 5.82 -6.72 0.37
N PRO A 49 5.39 -6.06 1.47
CA PRO A 49 6.20 -4.99 2.04
C PRO A 49 7.59 -5.46 2.50
N ALA A 50 7.68 -6.63 3.13
CA ALA A 50 8.96 -7.20 3.54
C ALA A 50 9.84 -7.54 2.34
N LEU A 51 9.27 -8.16 1.31
CA LEU A 51 10.00 -8.50 0.08
C LEU A 51 10.44 -7.23 -0.66
N LEU A 52 9.62 -6.21 -0.70
CA LEU A 52 9.96 -4.91 -1.27
C LEU A 52 11.16 -4.28 -0.54
N GLY A 53 11.16 -4.33 0.79
CA GLY A 53 12.28 -3.83 1.60
C GLY A 53 13.59 -4.52 1.26
N ASN A 54 13.57 -5.85 1.10
CA ASN A 54 14.74 -6.61 0.69
C ASN A 54 15.24 -6.22 -0.71
N MET A 55 14.32 -5.96 -1.64
CA MET A 55 14.67 -5.55 -3.01
C MET A 55 15.26 -4.14 -3.06
N LEU A 56 14.73 -3.21 -2.27
CA LEU A 56 15.18 -1.81 -2.23
C LEU A 56 16.53 -1.65 -1.52
N GLY A 57 16.84 -2.50 -0.54
CA GLY A 57 18.12 -2.52 0.16
C GLY A 57 18.29 -1.41 1.21
N GLU A 58 19.52 -1.15 1.60
CA GLU A 58 19.89 -0.35 2.76
C GLU A 58 19.46 1.13 2.71
N GLY A 59 19.26 1.68 1.52
CA GLY A 59 18.81 3.08 1.35
C GLY A 59 17.34 3.32 1.68
N PHE A 60 16.59 2.28 2.03
CA PHE A 60 15.14 2.32 2.28
C PHE A 60 14.77 1.52 3.52
N GLU A 61 13.83 2.06 4.27
CA GLU A 61 13.17 1.36 5.38
C GLU A 61 11.68 1.20 5.03
N VAL A 62 11.25 -0.04 4.77
CA VAL A 62 9.87 -0.33 4.39
C VAL A 62 9.12 -0.90 5.59
N ALA A 63 7.99 -0.28 5.93
CA ALA A 63 7.13 -0.72 7.02
C ALA A 63 5.74 -1.08 6.53
N ASN A 64 5.18 -2.15 7.12
CA ASN A 64 3.86 -2.68 6.82
C ASN A 64 2.82 -2.10 7.78
N PHE A 65 1.88 -1.32 7.25
CA PHE A 65 0.73 -0.79 7.97
C PHE A 65 -0.59 -1.34 7.41
N GLY A 66 -0.56 -2.57 6.92
CA GLY A 66 -1.76 -3.26 6.44
C GLY A 66 -2.69 -3.66 7.59
N CYS A 67 -3.99 -3.55 7.35
CA CYS A 67 -5.04 -3.98 8.27
C CYS A 67 -6.13 -4.75 7.52
N SER A 68 -6.26 -6.04 7.83
CA SER A 68 -7.22 -6.93 7.15
C SER A 68 -8.66 -6.46 7.33
N GLY A 69 -9.46 -6.61 6.27
CA GLY A 69 -10.89 -6.31 6.28
C GLY A 69 -11.25 -4.84 6.14
N THR A 70 -10.27 -3.94 6.07
CA THR A 70 -10.53 -2.50 5.99
C THR A 70 -10.81 -2.01 4.58
N THR A 71 -11.53 -0.90 4.50
CA THR A 71 -11.86 -0.20 3.26
C THR A 71 -11.17 1.15 3.19
N LEU A 72 -11.05 1.69 1.96
CA LEU A 72 -10.75 3.10 1.77
C LEU A 72 -11.94 3.96 2.21
N LEU A 73 -13.16 3.54 1.87
CA LEU A 73 -14.39 4.21 2.30
C LEU A 73 -14.42 4.36 3.83
N LYS A 74 -14.92 5.48 4.28
CA LYS A 74 -14.98 5.81 5.71
C LYS A 74 -16.05 5.01 6.50
N ASN A 75 -16.85 4.19 5.83
CA ASN A 75 -17.89 3.37 6.47
C ASN A 75 -17.37 2.14 7.22
N SER A 76 -16.21 1.58 6.81
CA SER A 76 -15.52 0.46 7.50
C SER A 76 -14.01 0.70 7.48
N PRO A 77 -13.56 1.76 8.14
CA PRO A 77 -12.45 2.51 7.65
C PRO A 77 -11.09 2.00 8.11
N TYR A 78 -10.15 1.98 7.18
CA TYR A 78 -8.72 1.99 7.48
C TYR A 78 -8.35 3.24 8.33
N TRP A 79 -9.06 4.33 8.15
CA TRP A 79 -8.88 5.63 8.83
C TRP A 79 -8.86 5.57 10.36
N ASN A 80 -9.61 4.65 10.97
CA ASN A 80 -9.76 4.53 12.42
C ASN A 80 -8.85 3.46 13.04
N THR A 81 -7.95 2.90 12.25
CA THR A 81 -7.04 1.87 12.72
C THR A 81 -5.81 2.46 13.40
N LYS A 82 -5.22 1.69 14.32
CA LYS A 82 -3.91 2.02 14.90
C LYS A 82 -2.81 1.99 13.83
N GLU A 83 -2.98 1.15 12.80
CA GLU A 83 -2.06 1.04 11.66
C GLU A 83 -1.95 2.37 10.92
N TYR A 84 -3.08 3.04 10.68
CA TYR A 84 -3.06 4.36 10.04
C TYR A 84 -2.40 5.42 10.94
N THR A 85 -2.72 5.43 12.22
CA THR A 85 -2.07 6.32 13.20
C THR A 85 -0.56 6.09 13.22
N ASN A 86 -0.13 4.82 13.24
CA ASN A 86 1.28 4.44 13.24
C ASN A 86 1.97 4.79 11.92
N ALA A 87 1.29 4.64 10.78
CA ALA A 87 1.82 5.03 9.47
C ALA A 87 2.14 6.53 9.42
N LYS A 88 1.28 7.36 9.98
CA LYS A 88 1.53 8.82 10.08
C LYS A 88 2.67 9.15 11.05
N ALA A 89 2.71 8.49 12.21
CA ALA A 89 3.77 8.66 13.20
C ALA A 89 5.15 8.18 12.71
N PHE A 90 5.16 7.24 11.77
CA PHE A 90 6.37 6.77 11.10
C PHE A 90 7.08 7.87 10.30
N LEU A 91 6.39 8.94 9.95
CA LEU A 91 6.88 10.05 9.15
C LEU A 91 7.53 9.57 7.85
N PRO A 92 6.76 8.91 6.98
CA PRO A 92 7.28 8.34 5.74
C PRO A 92 7.71 9.43 4.75
N ASN A 93 8.66 9.08 3.89
CA ASN A 93 9.03 9.86 2.71
C ASN A 93 8.24 9.42 1.48
N ILE A 94 7.82 8.16 1.48
CA ILE A 94 7.05 7.51 0.40
C ILE A 94 5.90 6.75 1.04
N VAL A 95 4.71 6.87 0.46
CA VAL A 95 3.53 6.08 0.87
C VAL A 95 2.99 5.33 -0.33
N ILE A 96 2.84 4.02 -0.18
CA ILE A 96 2.19 3.14 -1.14
C ILE A 96 0.79 2.81 -0.60
N VAL A 97 -0.25 3.26 -1.28
CA VAL A 97 -1.64 3.04 -0.89
C VAL A 97 -2.26 1.95 -1.74
N LYS A 98 -2.64 0.84 -1.11
CA LYS A 98 -3.30 -0.30 -1.75
C LYS A 98 -4.58 -0.66 -0.99
N LEU A 99 -5.63 0.09 -1.23
CA LEU A 99 -6.98 -0.10 -0.69
C LEU A 99 -7.99 -0.13 -1.86
N GLY A 100 -9.16 -0.69 -1.63
CA GLY A 100 -10.25 -0.72 -2.60
C GLY A 100 -10.90 -2.09 -2.80
N SER A 101 -10.21 -3.19 -2.50
CA SER A 101 -10.78 -4.52 -2.69
C SER A 101 -12.02 -4.75 -1.82
N ASN A 102 -11.96 -4.44 -0.54
CA ASN A 102 -13.09 -4.60 0.39
C ASN A 102 -14.22 -3.60 0.10
N ASP A 103 -13.89 -2.47 -0.49
CA ASP A 103 -14.85 -1.46 -0.94
C ASP A 103 -15.80 -2.02 -2.00
N SER A 104 -15.34 -2.96 -2.83
CA SER A 104 -16.11 -3.58 -3.90
C SER A 104 -17.24 -4.49 -3.42
N LYS A 105 -17.23 -4.89 -2.15
CA LYS A 105 -18.32 -5.70 -1.57
C LYS A 105 -19.64 -4.97 -1.71
N SER A 106 -20.70 -5.69 -2.11
CA SER A 106 -21.98 -5.09 -2.47
C SER A 106 -22.55 -4.16 -1.40
N GLY A 107 -22.47 -4.55 -0.11
CA GLY A 107 -22.94 -3.73 0.99
C GLY A 107 -22.16 -2.43 1.19
N ASN A 108 -20.89 -2.41 0.84
CA ASN A 108 -20.07 -1.20 0.88
C ASN A 108 -20.32 -0.31 -0.35
N TRP A 109 -20.20 -0.90 -1.54
CA TRP A 109 -20.24 -0.11 -2.78
C TRP A 109 -21.60 0.43 -3.10
N SER A 110 -22.66 -0.38 -2.96
CA SER A 110 -24.03 0.07 -3.22
C SER A 110 -24.47 1.24 -2.34
N SER A 111 -23.98 1.29 -1.11
CA SER A 111 -24.36 2.32 -0.16
C SER A 111 -23.42 3.53 -0.14
N HIS A 112 -22.14 3.35 -0.41
CA HIS A 112 -21.10 4.35 -0.20
C HIS A 112 -20.18 4.59 -1.39
N GLY A 113 -20.34 3.88 -2.50
CA GLY A 113 -19.43 3.98 -3.65
C GLY A 113 -19.29 5.40 -4.21
N SER A 114 -20.33 6.21 -4.14
CA SER A 114 -20.29 7.61 -4.56
C SER A 114 -19.35 8.50 -3.73
N GLU A 115 -18.95 8.05 -2.55
CA GLU A 115 -18.06 8.76 -1.64
C GLU A 115 -16.58 8.42 -1.87
N PHE A 116 -16.29 7.43 -2.71
CA PHE A 116 -14.94 6.86 -2.86
C PHE A 116 -13.90 7.89 -3.32
N GLU A 117 -14.18 8.68 -4.34
CA GLU A 117 -13.24 9.70 -4.82
C GLU A 117 -12.95 10.77 -3.77
N SER A 118 -13.99 11.23 -3.10
CA SER A 118 -13.87 12.21 -2.02
C SER A 118 -13.04 11.64 -0.86
N ASP A 119 -13.31 10.41 -0.45
CA ASP A 119 -12.60 9.75 0.64
C ASP A 119 -11.13 9.51 0.27
N LEU A 120 -10.85 9.06 -0.95
CA LEU A 120 -9.48 8.87 -1.43
C LEU A 120 -8.71 10.19 -1.51
N THR A 121 -9.34 11.25 -1.98
CA THR A 121 -8.74 12.59 -2.00
C THR A 121 -8.41 13.05 -0.58
N ASP A 122 -9.29 12.86 0.38
CA ASP A 122 -9.04 13.18 1.79
C ASP A 122 -7.84 12.42 2.35
N LEU A 123 -7.71 11.13 2.03
CA LEU A 123 -6.56 10.32 2.45
C LEU A 123 -5.26 10.89 1.88
N VAL A 124 -5.22 11.19 0.59
CA VAL A 124 -4.05 11.76 -0.08
C VAL A 124 -3.65 13.08 0.57
N LEU A 125 -4.60 13.98 0.78
CA LEU A 125 -4.34 15.29 1.39
C LEU A 125 -3.86 15.15 2.85
N SER A 126 -4.44 14.23 3.61
CA SER A 126 -4.01 13.92 4.98
C SER A 126 -2.56 13.45 5.03
N LEU A 127 -2.16 12.55 4.14
CA LEU A 127 -0.79 12.07 4.04
C LEU A 127 0.18 13.18 3.60
N ARG A 128 -0.20 13.97 2.62
CA ARG A 128 0.62 15.10 2.14
C ARG A 128 0.81 16.21 3.17
N SER A 129 -0.05 16.29 4.18
CA SER A 129 0.07 17.29 5.25
C SER A 129 1.09 16.92 6.32
N LEU A 130 1.65 15.71 6.29
CA LEU A 130 2.72 15.31 7.20
C LEU A 130 3.97 16.17 6.98
N SER A 131 4.75 16.39 8.04
CA SER A 131 5.96 17.24 7.98
C SER A 131 6.98 16.78 6.94
N THR A 132 7.04 15.48 6.68
CA THR A 132 7.90 14.88 5.65
C THR A 132 7.41 15.12 4.23
N ARG A 133 6.17 15.58 4.06
CA ARG A 133 5.50 15.75 2.76
C ARG A 133 5.75 14.56 1.83
N PRO A 134 5.29 13.37 2.20
CA PRO A 134 5.62 12.15 1.48
C PRO A 134 5.10 12.19 0.05
N ARG A 135 5.85 11.53 -0.83
CA ARG A 135 5.35 11.19 -2.15
C ARG A 135 4.38 10.03 -2.03
N VAL A 136 3.18 10.18 -2.56
CA VAL A 136 2.11 9.18 -2.50
C VAL A 136 1.96 8.49 -3.84
N PHE A 137 1.95 7.15 -3.83
CA PHE A 137 1.63 6.30 -4.98
C PHE A 137 0.32 5.60 -4.70
N LEU A 138 -0.59 5.61 -5.67
CA LEU A 138 -1.85 4.88 -5.59
C LEU A 138 -1.75 3.58 -6.38
N CYS A 139 -1.96 2.44 -5.73
CA CYS A 139 -2.10 1.17 -6.42
C CYS A 139 -3.56 0.96 -6.84
N THR A 140 -3.77 0.38 -8.02
CA THR A 140 -5.05 -0.27 -8.28
C THR A 140 -5.15 -1.53 -7.42
N PRO A 141 -6.37 -1.96 -7.02
CA PRO A 141 -6.53 -3.23 -6.34
C PRO A 141 -6.02 -4.38 -7.19
N ALA A 142 -5.53 -5.43 -6.54
CA ALA A 142 -5.18 -6.67 -7.23
C ALA A 142 -6.43 -7.28 -7.88
N ILE A 143 -6.23 -8.10 -8.93
CA ILE A 143 -7.33 -8.86 -9.53
C ILE A 143 -7.95 -9.76 -8.46
N ALA A 144 -9.26 -9.77 -8.37
CA ALA A 144 -10.00 -10.81 -7.68
C ALA A 144 -10.37 -11.88 -8.73
N TYR A 145 -9.69 -13.01 -8.67
CA TYR A 145 -9.93 -14.15 -9.56
C TYR A 145 -11.17 -14.97 -9.18
N SER A 146 -11.72 -14.70 -8.01
CA SER A 146 -12.96 -15.26 -7.51
C SER A 146 -13.75 -14.21 -6.73
N ASN A 147 -15.00 -14.50 -6.43
CA ASN A 147 -15.84 -13.66 -5.58
C ASN A 147 -15.74 -14.03 -4.08
N SER A 148 -14.65 -14.66 -3.69
CA SER A 148 -14.39 -15.00 -2.28
C SER A 148 -14.47 -13.74 -1.42
N PHE A 149 -15.05 -13.88 -0.25
CA PHE A 149 -15.26 -12.76 0.69
C PHE A 149 -16.17 -11.65 0.17
N GLY A 150 -16.90 -11.86 -0.92
CA GLY A 150 -17.77 -10.86 -1.53
C GLY A 150 -17.05 -9.78 -2.33
N ILE A 151 -15.74 -9.94 -2.56
CA ILE A 151 -14.96 -9.03 -3.40
C ILE A 151 -15.41 -9.19 -4.85
N ASP A 152 -15.67 -8.08 -5.53
CA ASP A 152 -16.25 -8.02 -6.86
C ASP A 152 -15.30 -7.34 -7.85
N ASP A 153 -14.65 -8.15 -8.69
CA ASP A 153 -13.71 -7.63 -9.69
C ASP A 153 -14.40 -6.81 -10.78
N GLY A 154 -15.67 -7.06 -11.05
CA GLY A 154 -16.46 -6.25 -11.98
C GLY A 154 -16.60 -4.80 -11.48
N ILE A 155 -16.88 -4.60 -10.19
CA ILE A 155 -16.93 -3.28 -9.56
C ILE A 155 -15.52 -2.66 -9.50
N ILE A 156 -14.50 -3.45 -9.17
CA ILE A 156 -13.11 -2.99 -9.18
C ILE A 156 -12.75 -2.39 -10.54
N THR A 157 -13.02 -3.11 -11.62
CA THR A 157 -12.66 -2.69 -12.99
C THR A 157 -13.51 -1.55 -13.51
N SER A 158 -14.83 -1.59 -13.29
CA SER A 158 -15.75 -0.62 -13.89
C SER A 158 -15.87 0.69 -13.11
N GLU A 159 -15.62 0.69 -11.80
CA GLU A 159 -15.89 1.84 -10.95
C GLU A 159 -14.71 2.25 -10.07
N ILE A 160 -14.06 1.32 -9.38
CA ILE A 160 -13.00 1.66 -8.42
C ILE A 160 -11.72 2.11 -9.13
N ILE A 161 -11.23 1.37 -10.09
CA ILE A 161 -10.01 1.73 -10.85
C ILE A 161 -10.19 3.07 -11.57
N PRO A 162 -11.29 3.33 -12.28
CA PRO A 162 -11.50 4.65 -12.86
C PRO A 162 -11.52 5.78 -11.83
N ALA A 163 -12.09 5.56 -10.64
CA ALA A 163 -12.07 6.53 -9.56
C ALA A 163 -10.66 6.81 -9.04
N ILE A 164 -9.85 5.78 -8.85
CA ILE A 164 -8.43 5.92 -8.46
C ILE A 164 -7.67 6.73 -9.52
N GLN A 165 -7.88 6.44 -10.80
CA GLN A 165 -7.23 7.16 -11.90
C GLN A 165 -7.62 8.64 -11.93
N ARG A 166 -8.89 8.97 -11.71
CA ARG A 166 -9.35 10.37 -11.65
C ARG A 166 -8.73 11.12 -10.48
N VAL A 167 -8.65 10.52 -9.31
CA VAL A 167 -7.99 11.15 -8.15
C VAL A 167 -6.49 11.32 -8.41
N ALA A 168 -5.83 10.32 -8.98
CA ALA A 168 -4.41 10.41 -9.32
C ALA A 168 -4.12 11.54 -10.31
N GLU A 169 -4.95 11.68 -11.33
CA GLU A 169 -4.83 12.77 -12.30
C GLU A 169 -5.03 14.14 -11.65
N ALA A 170 -6.10 14.29 -10.87
CA ALA A 170 -6.41 15.55 -10.17
C ALA A 170 -5.34 15.96 -9.15
N GLN A 171 -4.71 14.98 -8.50
CA GLN A 171 -3.69 15.20 -7.48
C GLN A 171 -2.24 15.07 -8.00
N ASN A 172 -2.09 14.83 -9.30
CA ASN A 172 -0.77 14.63 -9.94
C ASN A 172 0.05 13.50 -9.28
N LEU A 173 -0.58 12.33 -9.14
CA LEU A 173 0.02 11.14 -8.54
C LEU A 173 0.29 10.06 -9.58
N THR A 174 1.34 9.28 -9.34
CA THR A 174 1.60 8.05 -10.11
C THR A 174 0.70 6.93 -9.63
N VAL A 175 0.07 6.22 -10.57
CA VAL A 175 -0.67 4.98 -10.32
C VAL A 175 0.23 3.79 -10.58
N ILE A 176 0.26 2.85 -9.63
CA ILE A 176 0.86 1.54 -9.81
C ILE A 176 -0.25 0.57 -10.19
N ASP A 177 -0.32 0.18 -11.45
CA ASP A 177 -1.40 -0.66 -11.98
C ASP A 177 -1.17 -2.14 -11.68
N LEU A 178 -1.40 -2.54 -10.43
CA LEU A 178 -1.30 -3.93 -10.01
C LEU A 178 -2.33 -4.82 -10.71
N HIS A 179 -3.54 -4.31 -10.95
CA HIS A 179 -4.62 -5.08 -11.55
C HIS A 179 -4.21 -5.63 -12.92
N THR A 180 -3.76 -4.77 -13.81
CA THR A 180 -3.32 -5.18 -15.16
C THR A 180 -2.07 -6.07 -15.08
N ALA A 181 -1.10 -5.72 -14.24
CA ALA A 181 0.15 -6.45 -14.14
C ALA A 181 -0.02 -7.87 -13.57
N LEU A 182 -1.08 -8.12 -12.81
CA LEU A 182 -1.35 -9.45 -12.24
C LEU A 182 -2.14 -10.38 -13.16
N ARG A 183 -2.49 -9.96 -14.36
CA ARG A 183 -3.12 -10.84 -15.36
C ARG A 183 -2.23 -12.06 -15.63
N GLY A 184 -2.84 -13.24 -15.64
CA GLY A 184 -2.13 -14.50 -15.87
C GLY A 184 -1.48 -15.13 -14.63
N TYR A 185 -1.57 -14.51 -13.46
CA TYR A 185 -1.01 -15.02 -12.21
C TYR A 185 -2.04 -15.64 -11.26
N GLY A 186 -3.21 -16.04 -11.77
CA GLY A 186 -4.31 -16.58 -10.96
C GLY A 186 -3.92 -17.77 -10.09
N ASP A 187 -3.03 -18.61 -10.57
CA ASP A 187 -2.53 -19.78 -9.82
C ASP A 187 -1.78 -19.42 -8.54
N LEU A 188 -1.30 -18.18 -8.41
CA LEU A 188 -0.58 -17.69 -7.24
C LEU A 188 -1.51 -17.14 -6.16
N PHE A 189 -2.81 -17.04 -6.45
CA PHE A 189 -3.86 -16.54 -5.54
C PHE A 189 -4.74 -17.71 -5.09
N LEU A 190 -4.38 -18.32 -3.97
CA LEU A 190 -4.83 -19.66 -3.58
C LEU A 190 -6.33 -19.75 -3.25
N ASP A 191 -6.96 -18.67 -2.80
CA ASP A 191 -8.42 -18.54 -2.65
C ASP A 191 -9.06 -17.65 -3.73
N GLY A 192 -8.30 -17.29 -4.74
CA GLY A 192 -8.68 -16.35 -5.79
C GLY A 192 -8.48 -14.87 -5.43
N VAL A 193 -8.18 -14.55 -4.18
CA VAL A 193 -8.02 -13.17 -3.67
C VAL A 193 -6.68 -12.93 -3.01
N HIS A 194 -6.21 -13.86 -2.18
CA HIS A 194 -4.99 -13.72 -1.40
C HIS A 194 -3.83 -14.49 -2.01
N PRO A 195 -2.69 -13.81 -2.25
CA PRO A 195 -1.50 -14.44 -2.79
C PRO A 195 -0.75 -15.24 -1.72
N GLY A 196 -0.10 -16.32 -2.14
CA GLY A 196 0.97 -16.97 -1.38
C GLY A 196 2.29 -16.21 -1.54
N LEU A 197 3.42 -16.85 -1.17
CA LEU A 197 4.75 -16.23 -1.25
C LEU A 197 5.08 -15.72 -2.66
N GLU A 198 4.88 -16.54 -3.68
CA GLU A 198 5.22 -16.16 -5.07
C GLU A 198 4.34 -15.02 -5.58
N GLY A 199 3.04 -14.98 -5.23
CA GLY A 199 2.16 -13.86 -5.56
C GLY A 199 2.59 -12.56 -4.87
N ASN A 200 2.99 -12.62 -3.61
CA ASN A 200 3.57 -11.49 -2.90
C ASN A 200 4.87 -11.00 -3.55
N ARG A 201 5.70 -11.92 -4.03
CA ARG A 201 6.94 -11.59 -4.75
C ARG A 201 6.66 -10.84 -6.06
N VAL A 202 5.65 -11.27 -6.81
CA VAL A 202 5.23 -10.57 -8.04
C VAL A 202 4.76 -9.16 -7.71
N ILE A 203 3.91 -8.99 -6.70
CA ILE A 203 3.43 -7.67 -6.27
C ILE A 203 4.61 -6.77 -5.86
N ALA A 204 5.52 -7.28 -5.03
CA ALA A 204 6.70 -6.53 -4.60
C ALA A 204 7.57 -6.11 -5.79
N THR A 205 7.76 -6.98 -6.77
CA THR A 205 8.55 -6.68 -7.98
C THR A 205 7.92 -5.56 -8.81
N ILE A 206 6.60 -5.57 -8.98
CA ILE A 206 5.89 -4.53 -9.73
C ILE A 206 6.07 -3.17 -9.05
N ILE A 207 5.92 -3.11 -7.73
CA ILE A 207 6.12 -1.88 -6.96
C ILE A 207 7.59 -1.44 -6.99
N TYR A 208 8.51 -2.37 -6.82
CA TYR A 208 9.95 -2.12 -6.91
C TYR A 208 10.33 -1.47 -8.25
N ASP A 209 9.83 -1.98 -9.36
CA ASP A 209 10.15 -1.47 -10.70
C ASP A 209 9.72 0.01 -10.85
N VAL A 210 8.61 0.40 -10.26
CA VAL A 210 8.15 1.80 -10.26
C VAL A 210 9.06 2.66 -9.40
N LEU A 211 9.35 2.24 -8.16
CA LEU A 211 10.20 3.01 -7.24
C LEU A 211 11.65 3.10 -7.74
N ALA A 212 12.18 2.05 -8.33
CA ALA A 212 13.54 2.06 -8.86
C ALA A 212 13.73 3.08 -10.00
N LYS A 213 12.72 3.29 -10.84
CA LYS A 213 12.75 4.33 -11.88
C LYS A 213 12.72 5.74 -11.30
N GLU A 214 12.02 5.93 -10.19
CA GLU A 214 11.84 7.24 -9.57
C GLU A 214 13.04 7.66 -8.72
N TYR A 215 13.76 6.69 -8.15
CA TYR A 215 14.82 6.90 -7.16
C TYR A 215 16.19 6.34 -7.58
N SER A 216 16.33 5.98 -8.85
CA SER A 216 17.63 5.55 -9.41
C SER A 216 18.59 6.72 -9.66
#